data_a94e18bfd66173949c1a2ef6c4a52cf5
#
_entry.id   a94e18bfd66173949c1a2ef6c4a52cf5
#
_cell.length_a   1.000
_cell.length_b   1.000
_cell.length_c   1.000
_cell.angle_alpha   90.00
_cell.angle_beta   90.00
_cell.angle_gamma   90.00
#
_symmetry.space_group_name_H-M   'P 1'
#
loop_
_entity.id
_entity.type
_entity.pdbx_description
1 polymer ?
#
loop_
_entity_poly.entity_id
_entity_poly.type
_entity_poly.pdbx_seq_one_letter_code
_entity_poly.pdbx_strand_id
1 'polypeptide(L)'
;MTPRWWALVSFGVLLVALVTFAALTVPWHRAPAPRADQVAVLDQFPHDQVARARQFRSELRPGNYAGMLLGLLAALVLGLTPIGARLVELAGRPFGGHWLARAVLGGLLVVLVGELLTLPLAAWRHSIVARYGISTQSWGGWGVDLLKSLGVSVVLGGLALAGFFAVTHFAPRWWWAFGAAGAAGLVVLLSFVLPVVVEPIFNRFTPMPDSPLRTELIALADRDGVPVKDVLVADASRRTRAVNAYVSGLGPTRRIVVYDTMLTEATPDEVVSVAAHELGHAKDGDVLTGTILGALGAALAVVAVYLLGSWAGLLRLAGVDSIGEPRAIGLLLALAAVAGLVAGPGQAFVSRRIEARADQHALRLTGDPQTFEAMQRRLGTVNLSDPDPPAWEFLMFASHPSTVQRMAAARAYARGER
;
A
#
# COMPACT_ATOMS: atom_id res chain seq x y z
N MET A 1 10.37 -24.92 29.76
CA MET A 1 9.55 -23.80 29.22
C MET A 1 8.76 -24.30 28.01
N THR A 2 7.47 -23.98 27.92
CA THR A 2 6.58 -24.42 26.83
C THR A 2 6.79 -23.55 25.57
N PRO A 3 6.48 -24.05 24.37
CA PRO A 3 6.53 -23.23 23.14
C PRO A 3 5.66 -21.96 23.24
N ARG A 4 4.54 -22.02 23.96
CA ARG A 4 3.66 -20.88 24.21
C ARG A 4 4.34 -19.78 25.05
N TRP A 5 5.13 -20.15 26.04
CA TRP A 5 5.89 -19.18 26.84
C TRP A 5 6.90 -18.44 25.96
N TRP A 6 7.65 -19.17 25.10
CA TRP A 6 8.58 -18.56 24.16
C TRP A 6 7.85 -17.65 23.15
N ALA A 7 6.67 -18.03 22.68
CA ALA A 7 5.88 -17.19 21.80
C ALA A 7 5.42 -15.90 22.48
N LEU A 8 5.01 -15.94 23.77
CA LEU A 8 4.66 -14.75 24.54
C LEU A 8 5.85 -13.82 24.72
N VAL A 9 7.04 -14.36 25.05
CA VAL A 9 8.27 -13.57 25.14
C VAL A 9 8.62 -12.95 23.79
N SER A 10 8.58 -13.74 22.70
CA SER A 10 8.85 -13.24 21.35
C SER A 10 7.86 -12.17 20.92
N PHE A 11 6.57 -12.30 21.27
CA PHE A 11 5.55 -11.27 21.01
C PHE A 11 5.93 -9.95 21.69
N GLY A 12 6.30 -10.01 22.99
CA GLY A 12 6.74 -8.82 23.72
C GLY A 12 8.00 -8.19 23.13
N VAL A 13 9.00 -9.00 22.77
CA VAL A 13 10.25 -8.51 22.16
C VAL A 13 9.98 -7.87 20.79
N LEU A 14 9.19 -8.51 19.95
CA LEU A 14 8.83 -7.97 18.61
C LEU A 14 8.01 -6.68 18.72
N LEU A 15 7.09 -6.61 19.67
CA LEU A 15 6.31 -5.39 19.91
C LEU A 15 7.20 -4.24 20.38
N VAL A 16 8.10 -4.49 21.34
CA VAL A 16 9.08 -3.49 21.81
C VAL A 16 9.98 -3.06 20.65
N ALA A 17 10.50 -4.01 19.87
CA ALA A 17 11.33 -3.71 18.70
C ALA A 17 10.59 -2.85 17.65
N LEU A 18 9.34 -3.18 17.33
CA LEU A 18 8.49 -2.42 16.40
C LEU A 18 8.28 -0.98 16.90
N VAL A 19 7.88 -0.82 18.16
CA VAL A 19 7.60 0.49 18.76
C VAL A 19 8.89 1.32 18.86
N THR A 20 9.99 0.71 19.31
CA THR A 20 11.29 1.39 19.43
C THR A 20 11.81 1.83 18.05
N PHE A 21 11.74 0.93 17.06
CA PHE A 21 12.19 1.26 15.71
C PHE A 21 11.33 2.38 15.10
N ALA A 22 10.01 2.31 15.25
CA ALA A 22 9.11 3.39 14.82
C ALA A 22 9.43 4.70 15.54
N ALA A 23 9.63 4.67 16.87
CA ALA A 23 9.95 5.87 17.67
C ALA A 23 11.25 6.56 17.22
N LEU A 24 12.26 5.78 16.80
CA LEU A 24 13.57 6.29 16.37
C LEU A 24 13.63 6.77 14.93
N THR A 25 12.83 6.17 14.01
CA THR A 25 12.97 6.40 12.57
C THR A 25 11.90 7.31 11.97
N VAL A 26 10.70 7.34 12.59
CA VAL A 26 9.59 8.17 12.09
C VAL A 26 9.75 9.62 12.59
N PRO A 27 9.58 10.63 11.73
CA PRO A 27 9.74 12.05 12.12
C PRO A 27 8.51 12.60 12.87
N TRP A 28 8.29 12.17 14.10
CA TRP A 28 7.10 12.45 14.92
C TRP A 28 6.85 13.94 15.18
N HIS A 29 7.91 14.74 15.27
CA HIS A 29 7.88 16.16 15.62
C HIS A 29 7.36 17.07 14.50
N ARG A 30 7.06 16.50 13.33
CA ARG A 30 6.55 17.28 12.20
C ARG A 30 5.05 17.47 12.30
N ALA A 31 4.65 18.65 12.80
CA ALA A 31 3.25 19.04 12.85
C ALA A 31 2.78 19.56 11.48
N PRO A 32 1.52 19.34 11.10
CA PRO A 32 0.93 20.01 9.96
C PRO A 32 0.86 21.53 10.20
N ALA A 33 0.84 22.32 9.12
CA ALA A 33 0.64 23.76 9.20
C ALA A 33 -0.67 24.10 9.95
N PRO A 34 -0.76 25.28 10.61
CA PRO A 34 -1.96 25.71 11.34
C PRO A 34 -3.22 25.63 10.47
N ARG A 35 -4.36 25.32 11.09
CA ARG A 35 -5.63 25.17 10.36
C ARG A 35 -6.04 26.45 9.62
N ALA A 36 -5.76 27.62 10.20
CA ALA A 36 -6.03 28.91 9.56
C ALA A 36 -5.31 29.04 8.20
N ASP A 37 -4.03 28.62 8.14
CA ASP A 37 -3.26 28.65 6.89
C ASP A 37 -3.83 27.65 5.85
N GLN A 38 -4.30 26.49 6.31
CA GLN A 38 -4.94 25.49 5.44
C GLN A 38 -6.25 26.04 4.83
N VAL A 39 -7.07 26.73 5.62
CA VAL A 39 -8.30 27.38 5.15
C VAL A 39 -7.97 28.48 4.15
N ALA A 40 -7.01 29.34 4.44
CA ALA A 40 -6.56 30.39 3.51
C ALA A 40 -6.02 29.83 2.17
N VAL A 41 -5.48 28.62 2.17
CA VAL A 41 -5.12 27.90 0.93
C VAL A 41 -6.37 27.41 0.22
N LEU A 42 -7.31 26.79 0.93
CA LEU A 42 -8.54 26.24 0.36
C LEU A 42 -9.38 27.31 -0.34
N ASP A 43 -9.48 28.51 0.24
CA ASP A 43 -10.22 29.64 -0.30
C ASP A 43 -9.70 30.14 -1.66
N GLN A 44 -8.46 29.74 -2.03
CA GLN A 44 -7.86 30.09 -3.33
C GLN A 44 -8.10 29.05 -4.41
N PHE A 45 -8.71 27.90 -4.06
CA PHE A 45 -9.10 26.92 -5.07
C PHE A 45 -10.38 27.40 -5.78
N PRO A 46 -10.48 27.23 -7.11
CA PRO A 46 -11.72 27.43 -7.82
C PRO A 46 -12.83 26.56 -7.23
N HIS A 47 -13.95 27.16 -6.86
CA HIS A 47 -15.05 26.46 -6.18
C HIS A 47 -15.59 25.29 -7.00
N ASP A 48 -15.65 25.41 -8.32
CA ASP A 48 -16.08 24.36 -9.25
C ASP A 48 -15.15 23.15 -9.23
N GLN A 49 -13.83 23.37 -9.15
CA GLN A 49 -12.85 22.27 -9.05
C GLN A 49 -12.97 21.51 -7.73
N VAL A 50 -13.13 22.24 -6.61
CA VAL A 50 -13.35 21.63 -5.29
C VAL A 50 -14.67 20.85 -5.29
N ALA A 51 -15.74 21.45 -5.84
CA ALA A 51 -17.05 20.80 -5.94
C ALA A 51 -16.98 19.51 -6.77
N ARG A 52 -16.29 19.54 -7.92
CA ARG A 52 -16.09 18.38 -8.79
C ARG A 52 -15.31 17.27 -8.08
N ALA A 53 -14.21 17.61 -7.39
CA ALA A 53 -13.42 16.65 -6.64
C ALA A 53 -14.23 16.01 -5.50
N ARG A 54 -14.99 16.82 -4.74
CA ARG A 54 -15.88 16.34 -3.69
C ARG A 54 -17.01 15.48 -4.22
N GLN A 55 -17.63 15.84 -5.34
CA GLN A 55 -18.63 15.03 -6.01
C GLN A 55 -18.07 13.68 -6.42
N PHE A 56 -16.93 13.66 -7.11
CA PHE A 56 -16.23 12.41 -7.47
C PHE A 56 -15.99 11.52 -6.26
N ARG A 57 -15.46 12.07 -5.18
CA ARG A 57 -15.21 11.33 -3.93
C ARG A 57 -16.51 10.83 -3.29
N SER A 58 -17.56 11.66 -3.29
CA SER A 58 -18.86 11.27 -2.73
C SER A 58 -19.52 10.11 -3.47
N GLU A 59 -19.36 10.04 -4.80
CA GLU A 59 -19.84 8.93 -5.62
C GLU A 59 -19.01 7.65 -5.42
N LEU A 60 -17.70 7.77 -5.14
CA LEU A 60 -16.85 6.60 -4.88
C LEU A 60 -17.03 6.01 -3.48
N ARG A 61 -17.34 6.84 -2.47
CA ARG A 61 -17.42 6.43 -1.07
C ARG A 61 -18.33 5.23 -0.82
N PRO A 62 -19.60 5.21 -1.28
CA PRO A 62 -20.50 4.09 -1.01
C PRO A 62 -19.92 2.75 -1.51
N GLY A 63 -19.36 2.72 -2.72
CA GLY A 63 -18.77 1.51 -3.29
C GLY A 63 -17.49 1.08 -2.57
N ASN A 64 -16.64 2.03 -2.19
CA ASN A 64 -15.41 1.73 -1.46
C ASN A 64 -15.72 1.14 -0.07
N TYR A 65 -16.63 1.77 0.68
CA TYR A 65 -16.98 1.30 2.03
C TYR A 65 -17.82 0.03 1.99
N ALA A 66 -18.78 -0.07 1.05
CA ALA A 66 -19.53 -1.31 0.86
C ALA A 66 -18.59 -2.47 0.48
N GLY A 67 -17.62 -2.25 -0.41
CA GLY A 67 -16.62 -3.24 -0.78
C GLY A 67 -15.74 -3.68 0.40
N MET A 68 -15.28 -2.72 1.20
CA MET A 68 -14.50 -3.01 2.42
C MET A 68 -15.32 -3.81 3.44
N LEU A 69 -16.57 -3.39 3.71
CA LEU A 69 -17.45 -4.08 4.65
C LEU A 69 -17.84 -5.47 4.14
N LEU A 70 -18.17 -5.61 2.85
CA LEU A 70 -18.49 -6.90 2.24
C LEU A 70 -17.30 -7.85 2.28
N GLY A 71 -16.10 -7.37 1.97
CA GLY A 71 -14.87 -8.15 2.06
C GLY A 71 -14.57 -8.59 3.50
N LEU A 72 -14.72 -7.69 4.47
CA LEU A 72 -14.57 -8.02 5.89
C LEU A 72 -15.62 -9.04 6.35
N LEU A 73 -16.90 -8.82 6.01
CA LEU A 73 -17.98 -9.77 6.35
C LEU A 73 -17.74 -11.14 5.71
N ALA A 74 -17.33 -11.18 4.43
CA ALA A 74 -16.98 -12.44 3.77
C ALA A 74 -15.84 -13.15 4.50
N ALA A 75 -14.76 -12.43 4.84
CA ALA A 75 -13.65 -12.98 5.59
C ALA A 75 -14.09 -13.51 6.97
N LEU A 76 -14.93 -12.77 7.71
CA LEU A 76 -15.43 -13.17 9.00
C LEU A 76 -16.36 -14.39 8.89
N VAL A 77 -17.27 -14.44 7.90
CA VAL A 77 -18.14 -15.58 7.67
C VAL A 77 -17.32 -16.82 7.30
N LEU A 78 -16.38 -16.69 6.36
CA LEU A 78 -15.51 -17.80 5.96
C LEU A 78 -14.57 -18.25 7.08
N GLY A 79 -14.15 -17.33 7.95
CA GLY A 79 -13.19 -17.61 9.01
C GLY A 79 -13.78 -18.03 10.34
N LEU A 80 -14.95 -17.48 10.72
CA LEU A 80 -15.60 -17.73 12.01
C LEU A 80 -16.79 -18.68 11.91
N THR A 81 -16.97 -19.36 10.76
CA THR A 81 -17.90 -20.46 10.58
C THR A 81 -17.22 -21.63 9.89
N PRO A 82 -17.77 -22.85 9.93
CA PRO A 82 -17.20 -24.00 9.24
C PRO A 82 -17.21 -23.92 7.71
N ILE A 83 -17.75 -22.86 7.12
CA ILE A 83 -17.90 -22.71 5.66
C ILE A 83 -16.52 -22.70 4.99
N GLY A 84 -15.59 -21.88 5.46
CA GLY A 84 -14.24 -21.80 4.88
C GLY A 84 -13.49 -23.13 4.99
N ALA A 85 -13.57 -23.81 6.14
CA ALA A 85 -12.96 -25.11 6.32
C ALA A 85 -13.54 -26.16 5.35
N ARG A 86 -14.86 -26.15 5.11
CA ARG A 86 -15.53 -27.03 4.15
C ARG A 86 -15.12 -26.75 2.70
N LEU A 87 -14.97 -25.48 2.32
CA LEU A 87 -14.50 -25.11 0.99
C LEU A 87 -13.07 -25.61 0.73
N VAL A 88 -12.18 -25.45 1.71
CA VAL A 88 -10.80 -25.94 1.62
C VAL A 88 -10.78 -27.48 1.51
N GLU A 89 -11.60 -28.16 2.29
CA GLU A 89 -11.70 -29.61 2.22
C GLU A 89 -12.24 -30.07 0.86
N LEU A 90 -13.29 -29.43 0.36
CA LEU A 90 -13.88 -29.73 -0.95
C LEU A 90 -12.86 -29.58 -2.09
N ALA A 91 -12.08 -28.50 -2.09
CA ALA A 91 -11.04 -28.25 -3.09
C ALA A 91 -9.90 -29.30 -3.05
N GLY A 92 -9.62 -29.87 -1.87
CA GLY A 92 -8.58 -30.89 -1.72
C GLY A 92 -9.06 -32.33 -2.02
N ARG A 93 -10.36 -32.61 -2.06
CA ARG A 93 -10.92 -33.97 -2.26
C ARG A 93 -10.42 -34.67 -3.52
N PRO A 94 -10.39 -34.04 -4.72
CA PRO A 94 -9.91 -34.69 -5.95
C PRO A 94 -8.46 -35.16 -5.86
N PHE A 95 -7.68 -34.63 -4.92
CA PHE A 95 -6.27 -34.95 -4.70
C PHE A 95 -6.05 -35.82 -3.46
N GLY A 96 -7.02 -36.63 -3.08
CA GLY A 96 -6.93 -37.50 -1.91
C GLY A 96 -6.83 -36.75 -0.58
N GLY A 97 -7.19 -35.47 -0.54
CA GLY A 97 -7.08 -34.64 0.66
C GLY A 97 -5.65 -34.28 1.05
N HIS A 98 -4.70 -34.36 0.12
CA HIS A 98 -3.29 -34.01 0.36
C HIS A 98 -3.19 -32.58 0.91
N TRP A 99 -2.37 -32.36 1.95
CA TRP A 99 -2.27 -31.08 2.66
C TRP A 99 -1.91 -29.91 1.73
N LEU A 100 -1.02 -30.11 0.76
CA LEU A 100 -0.60 -29.07 -0.21
C LEU A 100 -1.74 -28.67 -1.13
N ALA A 101 -2.55 -29.65 -1.60
CA ALA A 101 -3.71 -29.36 -2.43
C ALA A 101 -4.78 -28.56 -1.64
N ARG A 102 -5.04 -28.94 -0.38
CA ARG A 102 -5.90 -28.19 0.53
C ARG A 102 -5.35 -26.77 0.76
N ALA A 103 -4.05 -26.62 1.00
CA ALA A 103 -3.42 -25.33 1.25
C ALA A 103 -3.53 -24.40 0.03
N VAL A 104 -3.12 -24.86 -1.15
CA VAL A 104 -3.08 -24.02 -2.35
C VAL A 104 -4.46 -23.88 -2.97
N LEU A 105 -5.10 -24.98 -3.38
CA LEU A 105 -6.38 -24.92 -4.07
C LEU A 105 -7.51 -24.45 -3.16
N GLY A 106 -7.51 -24.90 -1.90
CA GLY A 106 -8.47 -24.45 -0.90
C GLY A 106 -8.33 -22.98 -0.58
N GLY A 107 -7.09 -22.49 -0.41
CA GLY A 107 -6.82 -21.08 -0.17
C GLY A 107 -7.21 -20.21 -1.36
N LEU A 108 -6.86 -20.61 -2.57
CA LEU A 108 -7.26 -19.91 -3.78
C LEU A 108 -8.78 -19.87 -3.96
N LEU A 109 -9.49 -20.95 -3.63
CA LEU A 109 -10.95 -20.97 -3.67
C LEU A 109 -11.56 -19.98 -2.67
N VAL A 110 -11.05 -19.93 -1.44
CA VAL A 110 -11.52 -18.98 -0.41
C VAL A 110 -11.29 -17.53 -0.84
N VAL A 111 -10.10 -17.22 -1.39
CA VAL A 111 -9.78 -15.89 -1.93
C VAL A 111 -10.69 -15.55 -3.12
N LEU A 112 -10.87 -16.48 -4.06
CA LEU A 112 -11.73 -16.29 -5.23
C LEU A 112 -13.18 -15.99 -4.85
N VAL A 113 -13.72 -16.62 -3.82
CA VAL A 113 -15.07 -16.30 -3.30
C VAL A 113 -15.13 -14.84 -2.84
N GLY A 114 -14.12 -14.35 -2.11
CA GLY A 114 -14.04 -12.95 -1.69
C GLY A 114 -13.98 -11.98 -2.88
N GLU A 115 -13.14 -12.26 -3.86
CA GLU A 115 -12.99 -11.46 -5.08
C GLU A 115 -14.29 -11.40 -5.90
N LEU A 116 -14.96 -12.55 -6.09
CA LEU A 116 -16.23 -12.60 -6.83
C LEU A 116 -17.34 -11.82 -6.13
N LEU A 117 -17.39 -11.83 -4.80
CA LEU A 117 -18.36 -11.05 -4.04
C LEU A 117 -18.16 -9.55 -4.18
N THR A 118 -16.92 -9.09 -4.25
CA THR A 118 -16.59 -7.65 -4.36
C THR A 118 -16.49 -7.15 -5.82
N LEU A 119 -16.43 -8.04 -6.81
CA LEU A 119 -16.28 -7.72 -8.22
C LEU A 119 -17.34 -6.74 -8.77
N PRO A 120 -18.65 -6.86 -8.45
CA PRO A 120 -19.65 -5.89 -8.91
C PRO A 120 -19.36 -4.46 -8.42
N LEU A 121 -18.85 -4.32 -7.19
CA LEU A 121 -18.48 -3.01 -6.63
C LEU A 121 -17.20 -2.46 -7.27
N ALA A 122 -16.25 -3.34 -7.61
CA ALA A 122 -15.06 -2.96 -8.39
C ALA A 122 -15.42 -2.47 -9.79
N ALA A 123 -16.35 -3.15 -10.47
CA ALA A 123 -16.87 -2.74 -11.77
C ALA A 123 -17.63 -1.41 -11.69
N TRP A 124 -18.46 -1.22 -10.67
CA TRP A 124 -19.13 0.05 -10.43
C TRP A 124 -18.13 1.20 -10.18
N ARG A 125 -17.11 0.97 -9.35
CA ARG A 125 -16.03 1.93 -9.15
C ARG A 125 -15.33 2.27 -10.46
N HIS A 126 -15.00 1.28 -11.29
CA HIS A 126 -14.39 1.50 -12.61
C HIS A 126 -15.27 2.40 -13.49
N SER A 127 -16.61 2.20 -13.51
CA SER A 127 -17.54 3.03 -14.26
C SER A 127 -17.54 4.50 -13.82
N ILE A 128 -17.44 4.76 -12.51
CA ILE A 128 -17.33 6.12 -11.96
C ILE A 128 -16.02 6.76 -12.39
N VAL A 129 -14.89 6.08 -12.17
CA VAL A 129 -13.55 6.60 -12.51
C VAL A 129 -13.42 6.90 -14.01
N ALA A 130 -14.03 6.06 -14.87
CA ALA A 130 -14.10 6.29 -16.30
C ALA A 130 -15.00 7.48 -16.66
N ARG A 131 -16.17 7.62 -16.05
CA ARG A 131 -17.09 8.74 -16.26
C ARG A 131 -16.49 10.10 -15.92
N TYR A 132 -15.68 10.18 -14.89
CA TYR A 132 -14.93 11.39 -14.51
C TYR A 132 -13.68 11.62 -15.36
N GLY A 133 -13.34 10.69 -16.27
CA GLY A 133 -12.22 10.80 -17.19
C GLY A 133 -10.86 10.50 -16.59
N ILE A 134 -10.80 9.97 -15.36
CA ILE A 134 -9.53 9.54 -14.74
C ILE A 134 -9.05 8.22 -15.35
N SER A 135 -9.95 7.24 -15.57
CA SER A 135 -9.58 6.02 -16.29
C SER A 135 -9.75 6.23 -17.78
N THR A 136 -8.73 5.86 -18.54
CA THR A 136 -8.72 5.78 -20.01
C THR A 136 -8.93 4.35 -20.49
N GLN A 137 -9.03 3.38 -19.57
CA GLN A 137 -9.19 1.98 -19.90
C GLN A 137 -10.58 1.67 -20.44
N SER A 138 -10.63 0.92 -21.55
CA SER A 138 -11.83 0.21 -21.95
C SER A 138 -12.20 -0.91 -20.96
N TRP A 139 -13.45 -1.37 -20.97
CA TRP A 139 -13.86 -2.52 -20.16
C TRP A 139 -13.03 -3.79 -20.43
N GLY A 140 -12.65 -4.02 -21.70
CA GLY A 140 -11.77 -5.13 -22.08
C GLY A 140 -10.36 -4.98 -21.47
N GLY A 141 -9.79 -3.77 -21.52
CA GLY A 141 -8.49 -3.46 -20.91
C GLY A 141 -8.52 -3.65 -19.39
N TRP A 142 -9.58 -3.16 -18.74
CA TRP A 142 -9.79 -3.35 -17.30
C TRP A 142 -9.91 -4.84 -16.94
N GLY A 143 -10.67 -5.62 -17.73
CA GLY A 143 -10.79 -7.07 -17.52
C GLY A 143 -9.46 -7.80 -17.66
N VAL A 144 -8.64 -7.43 -18.65
CA VAL A 144 -7.28 -8.00 -18.81
C VAL A 144 -6.39 -7.68 -17.61
N ASP A 145 -6.40 -6.45 -17.11
CA ASP A 145 -5.60 -6.08 -15.95
C ASP A 145 -6.12 -6.77 -14.67
N LEU A 146 -7.43 -6.99 -14.54
CA LEU A 146 -8.02 -7.81 -13.47
C LEU A 146 -7.51 -9.25 -13.52
N LEU A 147 -7.47 -9.87 -14.71
CA LEU A 147 -6.94 -11.23 -14.88
C LEU A 147 -5.45 -11.31 -14.59
N LYS A 148 -4.65 -10.31 -14.98
CA LYS A 148 -3.22 -10.22 -14.61
C LYS A 148 -3.05 -10.11 -13.10
N SER A 149 -3.83 -9.25 -12.43
CA SER A 149 -3.80 -9.10 -10.97
C SER A 149 -4.16 -10.40 -10.26
N LEU A 150 -5.19 -11.10 -10.75
CA LEU A 150 -5.58 -12.42 -10.25
C LEU A 150 -4.43 -13.43 -10.45
N GLY A 151 -3.79 -13.45 -11.62
CA GLY A 151 -2.65 -14.32 -11.90
C GLY A 151 -1.48 -14.08 -10.95
N VAL A 152 -1.12 -12.82 -10.70
CA VAL A 152 -0.08 -12.45 -9.73
C VAL A 152 -0.49 -12.90 -8.30
N SER A 153 -1.73 -12.65 -7.91
CA SER A 153 -2.25 -13.06 -6.59
C SER A 153 -2.25 -14.58 -6.40
N VAL A 154 -2.63 -15.34 -7.45
CA VAL A 154 -2.59 -16.81 -7.44
C VAL A 154 -1.16 -17.34 -7.24
N VAL A 155 -0.20 -16.78 -7.97
CA VAL A 155 1.20 -17.22 -7.87
C VAL A 155 1.78 -16.86 -6.51
N LEU A 156 1.73 -15.59 -6.12
CA LEU A 156 2.32 -15.12 -4.86
C LEU A 156 1.59 -15.69 -3.64
N GLY A 157 0.25 -15.66 -3.67
CA GLY A 157 -0.59 -16.20 -2.59
C GLY A 157 -0.45 -17.72 -2.46
N GLY A 158 -0.42 -18.44 -3.60
CA GLY A 158 -0.22 -19.88 -3.62
C GLY A 158 1.14 -20.28 -3.05
N LEU A 159 2.22 -19.59 -3.42
CA LEU A 159 3.56 -19.82 -2.86
C LEU A 159 3.61 -19.51 -1.35
N ALA A 160 3.01 -18.39 -0.93
CA ALA A 160 2.96 -18.01 0.49
C ALA A 160 2.18 -19.04 1.33
N LEU A 161 1.01 -19.50 0.85
CA LEU A 161 0.22 -20.55 1.50
C LEU A 161 0.97 -21.89 1.53
N ALA A 162 1.57 -22.30 0.42
CA ALA A 162 2.36 -23.52 0.37
C ALA A 162 3.52 -23.47 1.37
N GLY A 163 4.26 -22.36 1.41
CA GLY A 163 5.36 -22.15 2.35
C GLY A 163 4.90 -22.14 3.80
N PHE A 164 3.82 -21.41 4.12
CA PHE A 164 3.28 -21.35 5.48
C PHE A 164 2.83 -22.75 5.97
N PHE A 165 2.04 -23.47 5.17
CA PHE A 165 1.56 -24.79 5.58
C PHE A 165 2.64 -25.87 5.48
N ALA A 166 3.69 -25.69 4.68
CA ALA A 166 4.86 -26.54 4.78
C ALA A 166 5.55 -26.40 6.15
N VAL A 167 5.71 -25.14 6.61
CA VAL A 167 6.31 -24.90 7.94
C VAL A 167 5.44 -25.50 9.06
N THR A 168 4.11 -25.34 9.01
CA THR A 168 3.23 -25.94 10.02
C THR A 168 3.24 -27.47 9.98
N HIS A 169 3.38 -28.05 8.79
CA HIS A 169 3.40 -29.50 8.59
C HIS A 169 4.72 -30.14 9.08
N PHE A 170 5.87 -29.55 8.70
CA PHE A 170 7.18 -30.13 9.01
C PHE A 170 7.76 -29.69 10.35
N ALA A 171 7.31 -28.56 10.91
CA ALA A 171 7.77 -28.05 12.20
C ALA A 171 6.60 -27.72 13.16
N PRO A 172 5.69 -28.67 13.50
CA PRO A 172 4.42 -28.40 14.18
C PRO A 172 4.60 -27.77 15.58
N ARG A 173 5.73 -27.96 16.21
CA ARG A 173 6.02 -27.39 17.53
C ARG A 173 6.50 -25.94 17.47
N TRP A 174 7.28 -25.58 16.42
CA TRP A 174 7.98 -24.29 16.29
C TRP A 174 7.55 -23.52 15.06
N TRP A 175 6.46 -23.90 14.41
CA TRP A 175 5.99 -23.27 13.18
C TRP A 175 5.80 -21.77 13.32
N TRP A 176 5.41 -21.28 14.49
CA TRP A 176 5.23 -19.87 14.75
C TRP A 176 6.55 -19.08 14.63
N ALA A 177 7.66 -19.65 15.06
CA ALA A 177 8.97 -19.01 14.97
C ALA A 177 9.48 -18.98 13.52
N PHE A 178 9.44 -20.15 12.84
CA PHE A 178 9.80 -20.23 11.42
C PHE A 178 8.82 -19.43 10.54
N GLY A 179 7.53 -19.46 10.85
CA GLY A 179 6.51 -18.67 10.16
C GLY A 179 6.71 -17.16 10.34
N ALA A 180 7.06 -16.70 11.55
CA ALA A 180 7.38 -15.30 11.81
C ALA A 180 8.63 -14.85 11.02
N ALA A 181 9.70 -15.64 11.06
CA ALA A 181 10.91 -15.36 10.28
C ALA A 181 10.63 -15.40 8.77
N GLY A 182 9.85 -16.39 8.30
CA GLY A 182 9.44 -16.50 6.90
C GLY A 182 8.56 -15.33 6.44
N ALA A 183 7.61 -14.89 7.26
CA ALA A 183 6.76 -13.73 6.95
C ALA A 183 7.59 -12.44 6.88
N ALA A 184 8.50 -12.22 7.83
CA ALA A 184 9.42 -11.08 7.78
C ALA A 184 10.30 -11.13 6.53
N GLY A 185 10.90 -12.29 6.23
CA GLY A 185 11.71 -12.49 5.02
C GLY A 185 10.92 -12.29 3.73
N LEU A 186 9.64 -12.71 3.71
CA LEU A 186 8.75 -12.50 2.57
C LEU A 186 8.46 -11.00 2.35
N VAL A 187 8.23 -10.23 3.42
CA VAL A 187 8.06 -8.77 3.31
C VAL A 187 9.31 -8.13 2.72
N VAL A 188 10.49 -8.50 3.21
CA VAL A 188 11.76 -8.02 2.65
C VAL A 188 11.88 -8.39 1.18
N LEU A 189 11.67 -9.65 0.82
CA LEU A 189 11.75 -10.14 -0.56
C LEU A 189 10.79 -9.37 -1.48
N LEU A 190 9.52 -9.23 -1.09
CA LEU A 190 8.51 -8.56 -1.90
C LEU A 190 8.80 -7.07 -2.09
N SER A 191 9.37 -6.39 -1.09
CA SER A 191 9.79 -4.99 -1.22
C SER A 191 10.78 -4.75 -2.36
N PHE A 192 11.57 -5.76 -2.72
CA PHE A 192 12.55 -5.68 -3.81
C PHE A 192 12.06 -6.32 -5.11
N VAL A 193 11.28 -7.39 -5.02
CA VAL A 193 10.83 -8.16 -6.19
C VAL A 193 9.66 -7.47 -6.90
N LEU A 194 8.71 -6.88 -6.15
CA LEU A 194 7.50 -6.30 -6.76
C LEU A 194 7.81 -5.21 -7.78
N PRO A 195 8.69 -4.21 -7.51
CA PRO A 195 8.99 -3.17 -8.51
C PRO A 195 9.68 -3.71 -9.77
N VAL A 196 10.45 -4.80 -9.64
CA VAL A 196 11.24 -5.34 -10.76
C VAL A 196 10.45 -6.34 -11.59
N VAL A 197 9.59 -7.15 -10.96
CA VAL A 197 8.90 -8.28 -11.61
C VAL A 197 7.43 -7.95 -11.89
N VAL A 198 6.74 -7.29 -10.97
CA VAL A 198 5.29 -7.06 -11.07
C VAL A 198 4.97 -5.78 -11.84
N GLU A 199 5.68 -4.68 -11.62
CA GLU A 199 5.42 -3.43 -12.34
C GLU A 199 5.47 -3.59 -13.87
N PRO A 200 6.45 -4.32 -14.48
CA PRO A 200 6.50 -4.53 -15.93
C PRO A 200 5.34 -5.35 -16.51
N ILE A 201 4.60 -6.10 -15.69
CA ILE A 201 3.38 -6.81 -16.12
C ILE A 201 2.30 -5.80 -16.52
N PHE A 202 2.29 -4.64 -15.85
CA PHE A 202 1.26 -3.62 -16.01
C PHE A 202 1.73 -2.42 -16.83
N ASN A 203 2.97 -1.96 -16.71
CA ASN A 203 3.52 -0.78 -17.37
C ASN A 203 4.64 -1.14 -18.31
N ARG A 204 4.79 -0.36 -19.39
CA ARG A 204 6.00 -0.33 -20.21
C ARG A 204 6.85 0.85 -19.78
N PHE A 205 8.14 0.61 -19.65
CA PHE A 205 9.12 1.62 -19.27
C PHE A 205 10.07 1.84 -20.45
N THR A 206 10.23 3.09 -20.84
CA THR A 206 11.20 3.50 -21.88
C THR A 206 12.13 4.56 -21.31
N PRO A 207 13.42 4.56 -21.67
CA PRO A 207 14.30 5.68 -21.30
C PRO A 207 13.70 6.99 -21.76
N MET A 208 13.77 8.02 -20.89
CA MET A 208 13.37 9.38 -21.28
C MET A 208 14.31 9.87 -22.40
N PRO A 209 13.78 10.39 -23.51
CA PRO A 209 14.62 10.98 -24.55
C PRO A 209 15.54 12.08 -24.00
N ASP A 210 16.69 12.27 -24.64
CA ASP A 210 17.60 13.34 -24.27
C ASP A 210 16.87 14.69 -24.38
N SER A 211 16.85 15.41 -23.29
CA SER A 211 16.09 16.65 -23.13
C SER A 211 16.67 17.47 -21.98
N PRO A 212 16.42 18.79 -21.95
CA PRO A 212 16.80 19.63 -20.80
C PRO A 212 16.24 19.07 -19.47
N LEU A 213 14.99 18.61 -19.46
CA LEU A 213 14.35 18.02 -18.27
C LEU A 213 15.09 16.76 -17.79
N ARG A 214 15.45 15.82 -18.70
CA ARG A 214 16.21 14.63 -18.33
C ARG A 214 17.55 15.00 -17.68
N THR A 215 18.26 15.95 -18.30
CA THR A 215 19.54 16.43 -17.78
C THR A 215 19.38 17.04 -16.39
N GLU A 216 18.34 17.85 -16.20
CA GLU A 216 18.06 18.51 -14.92
C GLU A 216 17.69 17.51 -13.82
N LEU A 217 16.88 16.48 -14.11
CA LEU A 217 16.51 15.43 -13.16
C LEU A 217 17.74 14.63 -12.69
N ILE A 218 18.66 14.33 -13.60
CA ILE A 218 19.93 13.65 -13.24
C ILE A 218 20.79 14.58 -12.38
N ALA A 219 20.95 15.84 -12.79
CA ALA A 219 21.72 16.83 -12.04
C ALA A 219 21.12 17.11 -10.65
N LEU A 220 19.79 17.09 -10.52
CA LEU A 220 19.09 17.20 -9.23
C LEU A 220 19.45 16.04 -8.29
N ALA A 221 19.40 14.83 -8.81
CA ALA A 221 19.73 13.62 -8.07
C ALA A 221 21.20 13.62 -7.61
N ASP A 222 22.12 14.07 -8.47
CA ASP A 222 23.54 14.18 -8.15
C ASP A 222 23.79 15.26 -7.08
N ARG A 223 23.15 16.43 -7.19
CA ARG A 223 23.22 17.50 -6.18
C ARG A 223 22.69 17.04 -4.81
N ASP A 224 21.67 16.19 -4.81
CA ASP A 224 21.12 15.63 -3.58
C ASP A 224 21.99 14.51 -2.99
N GLY A 225 22.99 14.00 -3.72
CA GLY A 225 23.79 12.85 -3.31
C GLY A 225 23.02 11.52 -3.36
N VAL A 226 21.99 11.45 -4.20
CA VAL A 226 21.17 10.25 -4.47
C VAL A 226 21.33 9.90 -5.95
N PRO A 227 22.46 9.35 -6.38
CA PRO A 227 22.70 9.10 -7.80
C PRO A 227 21.66 8.10 -8.35
N VAL A 228 21.16 8.41 -9.53
CA VAL A 228 20.22 7.58 -10.28
C VAL A 228 20.87 7.09 -11.57
N LYS A 229 20.58 5.86 -11.94
CA LYS A 229 21.12 5.24 -13.16
C LYS A 229 20.52 5.85 -14.42
N ASP A 230 19.22 6.16 -14.38
CA ASP A 230 18.47 6.66 -15.55
C ASP A 230 17.14 7.30 -15.13
N VAL A 231 16.53 7.99 -16.09
CA VAL A 231 15.16 8.51 -16.01
C VAL A 231 14.32 7.75 -17.02
N LEU A 232 13.23 7.14 -16.55
CA LEU A 232 12.31 6.35 -17.37
C LEU A 232 10.95 7.03 -17.49
N VAL A 233 10.29 6.80 -18.61
CA VAL A 233 8.90 7.16 -18.83
C VAL A 233 8.05 5.90 -18.78
N ALA A 234 6.99 5.93 -17.96
CA ALA A 234 5.99 4.86 -17.88
C ALA A 234 4.75 5.22 -18.73
N ASP A 235 4.23 4.27 -19.51
CA ASP A 235 3.05 4.41 -20.40
C ASP A 235 1.71 4.43 -19.63
N ALA A 236 1.59 5.31 -18.63
CA ALA A 236 0.43 5.40 -17.74
C ALA A 236 -0.83 5.85 -18.47
N SER A 237 -0.70 6.69 -19.50
CA SER A 237 -1.82 7.25 -20.31
C SER A 237 -2.72 6.18 -20.92
N ARG A 238 -2.20 4.98 -21.14
CA ARG A 238 -2.98 3.83 -21.59
C ARG A 238 -4.09 3.41 -20.62
N ARG A 239 -3.96 3.76 -19.35
CA ARG A 239 -4.88 3.32 -18.28
C ARG A 239 -5.47 4.45 -17.47
N THR A 240 -4.77 5.56 -17.38
CA THR A 240 -5.19 6.67 -16.53
C THR A 240 -4.71 8.01 -17.08
N ARG A 241 -5.42 9.07 -16.69
CA ARG A 241 -4.94 10.45 -16.83
C ARG A 241 -4.28 10.98 -15.55
N ALA A 242 -4.28 10.18 -14.48
CA ALA A 242 -3.62 10.58 -13.24
C ALA A 242 -2.13 10.81 -13.49
N VAL A 243 -1.60 11.86 -12.87
CA VAL A 243 -0.18 12.23 -12.94
C VAL A 243 0.56 11.67 -11.73
N ASN A 244 1.75 11.14 -11.97
CA ASN A 244 2.63 10.60 -10.93
C ASN A 244 4.08 10.53 -11.41
N ALA A 245 5.02 10.51 -10.43
CA ALA A 245 6.39 10.09 -10.62
C ALA A 245 6.86 9.37 -9.36
N TYR A 246 7.94 8.60 -9.41
CA TYR A 246 8.52 7.92 -8.26
C TYR A 246 9.97 7.50 -8.52
N VAL A 247 10.72 7.23 -7.46
CA VAL A 247 12.05 6.63 -7.55
C VAL A 247 11.93 5.12 -7.29
N SER A 248 12.34 4.32 -8.27
CA SER A 248 12.35 2.85 -8.20
C SER A 248 13.78 2.33 -8.13
N GLY A 249 13.97 1.15 -7.52
CA GLY A 249 15.26 0.49 -7.36
C GLY A 249 15.99 0.90 -6.08
N LEU A 250 17.19 0.36 -5.88
CA LEU A 250 17.99 0.55 -4.66
C LEU A 250 19.46 0.82 -5.01
N GLY A 251 20.09 1.71 -4.24
CA GLY A 251 21.49 2.05 -4.42
C GLY A 251 21.81 2.40 -5.89
N PRO A 252 22.80 1.75 -6.52
CA PRO A 252 23.19 2.07 -7.90
C PRO A 252 22.16 1.71 -8.97
N THR A 253 21.09 0.99 -8.63
CA THR A 253 20.03 0.62 -9.58
C THR A 253 18.86 1.58 -9.58
N ARG A 254 18.89 2.65 -8.78
CA ARG A 254 17.83 3.65 -8.69
C ARG A 254 17.55 4.30 -10.04
N ARG A 255 16.28 4.53 -10.31
CA ARG A 255 15.78 5.21 -11.52
C ARG A 255 14.64 6.13 -11.11
N ILE A 256 14.61 7.32 -11.69
CA ILE A 256 13.43 8.19 -11.62
C ILE A 256 12.46 7.69 -12.68
N VAL A 257 11.22 7.42 -12.31
CA VAL A 257 10.15 7.02 -13.22
C VAL A 257 9.12 8.15 -13.26
N VAL A 258 8.86 8.68 -14.45
CA VAL A 258 7.87 9.74 -14.68
C VAL A 258 6.75 9.16 -15.55
N TYR A 259 5.50 9.41 -15.19
CA TYR A 259 4.37 9.03 -16.06
C TYR A 259 4.34 9.94 -17.30
N ASP A 260 4.03 9.35 -18.46
CA ASP A 260 3.82 10.11 -19.70
C ASP A 260 2.71 11.17 -19.56
N THR A 261 1.69 10.90 -18.76
CA THR A 261 0.65 11.87 -18.39
C THR A 261 1.21 13.08 -17.63
N MET A 262 2.22 12.89 -16.80
CA MET A 262 2.84 13.97 -16.06
C MET A 262 3.65 14.89 -16.98
N LEU A 263 4.34 14.33 -17.98
CA LEU A 263 5.08 15.09 -18.98
C LEU A 263 4.15 15.95 -19.86
N THR A 264 2.87 15.55 -19.98
CA THR A 264 1.86 16.27 -20.76
C THR A 264 1.17 17.37 -19.94
N GLU A 265 0.91 17.11 -18.64
CA GLU A 265 0.08 17.97 -17.80
C GLU A 265 0.88 18.94 -16.92
N ALA A 266 2.15 18.64 -16.61
CA ALA A 266 2.97 19.43 -15.70
C ALA A 266 4.07 20.21 -16.45
N THR A 267 4.48 21.34 -15.89
CA THR A 267 5.67 22.06 -16.38
C THR A 267 6.96 21.32 -15.98
N PRO A 268 8.08 21.53 -16.66
CA PRO A 268 9.36 20.93 -16.27
C PRO A 268 9.71 21.16 -14.80
N ASP A 269 9.55 22.40 -14.29
CA ASP A 269 9.86 22.75 -12.90
C ASP A 269 8.96 21.99 -11.90
N GLU A 270 7.69 21.76 -12.25
CA GLU A 270 6.77 20.96 -11.45
C GLU A 270 7.19 19.47 -11.42
N VAL A 271 7.70 18.93 -12.54
CA VAL A 271 8.27 17.57 -12.59
C VAL A 271 9.51 17.48 -11.70
N VAL A 272 10.39 18.48 -11.75
CA VAL A 272 11.57 18.60 -10.88
C VAL A 272 11.18 18.65 -9.41
N SER A 273 10.12 19.39 -9.06
CA SER A 273 9.59 19.46 -7.68
C SER A 273 9.12 18.12 -7.16
N VAL A 274 8.41 17.31 -7.98
CA VAL A 274 8.02 15.95 -7.59
C VAL A 274 9.23 15.03 -7.48
N ALA A 275 10.16 15.10 -8.43
CA ALA A 275 11.39 14.31 -8.37
C ALA A 275 12.21 14.61 -7.10
N ALA A 276 12.25 15.88 -6.67
CA ALA A 276 12.90 16.29 -5.42
C ALA A 276 12.24 15.65 -4.18
N HIS A 277 10.91 15.53 -4.19
CA HIS A 277 10.17 14.82 -3.14
C HIS A 277 10.53 13.33 -3.11
N GLU A 278 10.54 12.67 -4.27
CA GLU A 278 10.89 11.26 -4.40
C GLU A 278 12.36 10.96 -4.03
N LEU A 279 13.27 11.88 -4.38
CA LEU A 279 14.66 11.79 -3.94
C LEU A 279 14.78 11.90 -2.42
N GLY A 280 13.90 12.67 -1.74
CA GLY A 280 13.82 12.76 -0.30
C GLY A 280 13.53 11.37 0.33
N HIS A 281 12.57 10.62 -0.20
CA HIS A 281 12.31 9.24 0.23
C HIS A 281 13.52 8.32 0.05
N ALA A 282 14.19 8.46 -1.10
CA ALA A 282 15.37 7.65 -1.41
C ALA A 282 16.57 7.98 -0.50
N LYS A 283 16.75 9.25 -0.16
CA LYS A 283 17.82 9.76 0.71
C LYS A 283 17.63 9.34 2.16
N ASP A 284 16.42 9.48 2.67
CA ASP A 284 16.07 9.14 4.05
C ASP A 284 15.87 7.61 4.25
N GLY A 285 15.94 6.82 3.18
CA GLY A 285 15.81 5.36 3.23
C GLY A 285 14.42 4.90 3.63
N ASP A 286 13.37 5.60 3.21
CA ASP A 286 11.99 5.35 3.61
C ASP A 286 11.49 3.97 3.20
N VAL A 287 11.93 3.47 2.05
CA VAL A 287 11.64 2.09 1.60
C VAL A 287 12.18 1.07 2.61
N LEU A 288 13.41 1.26 3.09
CA LEU A 288 14.01 0.36 4.09
C LEU A 288 13.29 0.47 5.44
N THR A 289 12.99 1.69 5.88
CA THR A 289 12.22 1.95 7.11
C THR A 289 10.85 1.27 7.06
N GLY A 290 10.11 1.47 5.97
CA GLY A 290 8.80 0.82 5.75
C GLY A 290 8.91 -0.71 5.67
N THR A 291 9.95 -1.24 5.03
CA THR A 291 10.22 -2.68 4.94
C THR A 291 10.49 -3.29 6.31
N ILE A 292 11.31 -2.65 7.16
CA ILE A 292 11.60 -3.15 8.51
C ILE A 292 10.35 -3.09 9.39
N LEU A 293 9.58 -1.99 9.37
CA LEU A 293 8.32 -1.88 10.09
C LEU A 293 7.32 -2.95 9.64
N GLY A 294 7.21 -3.18 8.34
CA GLY A 294 6.37 -4.22 7.76
C GLY A 294 6.81 -5.63 8.16
N ALA A 295 8.11 -5.91 8.13
CA ALA A 295 8.68 -7.21 8.52
C ALA A 295 8.46 -7.51 10.00
N LEU A 296 8.70 -6.54 10.89
CA LEU A 296 8.42 -6.67 12.32
C LEU A 296 6.92 -6.85 12.58
N GLY A 297 6.07 -6.08 11.89
CA GLY A 297 4.61 -6.22 11.98
C GLY A 297 4.11 -7.57 11.51
N ALA A 298 4.64 -8.10 10.39
CA ALA A 298 4.30 -9.42 9.88
C ALA A 298 4.74 -10.55 10.83
N ALA A 299 5.96 -10.48 11.37
CA ALA A 299 6.43 -11.41 12.38
C ALA A 299 5.55 -11.40 13.63
N LEU A 300 5.24 -10.20 14.14
CA LEU A 300 4.34 -10.00 15.28
C LEU A 300 2.95 -10.59 15.03
N ALA A 301 2.39 -10.39 13.83
CA ALA A 301 1.09 -10.93 13.45
C ALA A 301 1.09 -12.46 13.43
N VAL A 302 2.13 -13.11 12.91
CA VAL A 302 2.25 -14.59 12.94
C VAL A 302 2.30 -15.13 14.36
N VAL A 303 3.07 -14.49 15.25
CA VAL A 303 3.14 -14.89 16.65
C VAL A 303 1.78 -14.69 17.35
N ALA A 304 1.09 -13.56 17.05
CA ALA A 304 -0.26 -13.30 17.56
C ALA A 304 -1.26 -14.38 17.10
N VAL A 305 -1.22 -14.78 15.82
CA VAL A 305 -2.04 -15.86 15.26
C VAL A 305 -1.79 -17.18 15.99
N TYR A 306 -0.52 -17.52 16.27
CA TYR A 306 -0.20 -18.71 17.06
C TYR A 306 -0.80 -18.66 18.47
N LEU A 307 -0.69 -17.52 19.14
CA LEU A 307 -1.24 -17.35 20.50
C LEU A 307 -2.78 -17.42 20.51
N LEU A 308 -3.44 -16.78 19.53
CA LEU A 308 -4.90 -16.85 19.33
C LEU A 308 -5.35 -18.27 18.96
N GLY A 309 -4.56 -19.00 18.18
CA GLY A 309 -4.81 -20.38 17.78
C GLY A 309 -4.80 -21.39 18.94
N SER A 310 -4.42 -20.97 20.14
CA SER A 310 -4.59 -21.77 21.36
C SER A 310 -5.98 -21.63 22.01
N TRP A 311 -6.83 -20.75 21.49
CA TRP A 311 -8.19 -20.54 22.02
C TRP A 311 -9.19 -21.49 21.37
N ALA A 312 -9.55 -22.55 22.10
CA ALA A 312 -10.45 -23.61 21.63
C ALA A 312 -11.82 -23.08 21.17
N GLY A 313 -12.33 -21.98 21.74
CA GLY A 313 -13.57 -21.34 21.32
C GLY A 313 -13.47 -20.82 19.88
N LEU A 314 -12.36 -20.19 19.53
CA LEU A 314 -12.10 -19.64 18.19
C LEU A 314 -12.00 -20.76 17.15
N LEU A 315 -11.27 -21.84 17.46
CA LEU A 315 -11.11 -22.99 16.58
C LEU A 315 -12.45 -23.70 16.34
N ARG A 316 -13.27 -23.87 17.38
CA ARG A 316 -14.60 -24.44 17.24
C ARG A 316 -15.52 -23.62 16.34
N LEU A 317 -15.52 -22.30 16.47
CA LEU A 317 -16.29 -21.41 15.57
C LEU A 317 -15.89 -21.63 14.11
N ALA A 318 -14.59 -21.72 13.84
CA ALA A 318 -14.06 -21.94 12.49
C ALA A 318 -14.26 -23.39 11.97
N GLY A 319 -14.63 -24.34 12.85
CA GLY A 319 -14.77 -25.76 12.50
C GLY A 319 -13.46 -26.46 12.18
N VAL A 320 -12.38 -26.08 12.91
CA VAL A 320 -11.02 -26.60 12.74
C VAL A 320 -10.44 -27.06 14.06
N ASP A 321 -9.48 -27.98 14.00
CA ASP A 321 -8.85 -28.55 15.19
C ASP A 321 -7.56 -27.81 15.56
N SER A 322 -6.91 -27.17 14.56
CA SER A 322 -5.67 -26.43 14.74
C SER A 322 -5.59 -25.25 13.77
N ILE A 323 -4.98 -24.14 14.22
CA ILE A 323 -4.68 -22.99 13.37
C ILE A 323 -3.59 -23.32 12.31
N GLY A 324 -2.79 -24.35 12.53
CA GLY A 324 -1.72 -24.78 11.63
C GLY A 324 -2.17 -25.75 10.53
N GLU A 325 -3.44 -26.12 10.46
CA GLU A 325 -3.95 -26.98 9.38
C GLU A 325 -4.51 -26.15 8.20
N PRO A 326 -4.44 -26.64 6.95
CA PRO A 326 -4.95 -25.91 5.79
C PRO A 326 -6.42 -25.50 5.88
N ARG A 327 -7.26 -26.26 6.59
CA ARG A 327 -8.67 -25.93 6.83
C ARG A 327 -8.86 -24.59 7.56
N ALA A 328 -7.84 -24.13 8.30
CA ALA A 328 -7.86 -22.87 9.02
C ALA A 328 -7.61 -21.62 8.14
N ILE A 329 -7.43 -21.75 6.82
CA ILE A 329 -7.16 -20.61 5.90
C ILE A 329 -8.22 -19.52 6.04
N GLY A 330 -9.51 -19.88 6.10
CA GLY A 330 -10.58 -18.90 6.30
C GLY A 330 -10.38 -18.10 7.59
N LEU A 331 -10.04 -18.78 8.70
CA LEU A 331 -9.74 -18.14 9.98
C LEU A 331 -8.51 -17.23 9.90
N LEU A 332 -7.43 -17.68 9.23
CA LEU A 332 -6.22 -16.85 9.03
C LEU A 332 -6.53 -15.57 8.25
N LEU A 333 -7.33 -15.67 7.19
CA LEU A 333 -7.77 -14.51 6.40
C LEU A 333 -8.66 -13.57 7.20
N ALA A 334 -9.57 -14.07 8.03
CA ALA A 334 -10.39 -13.26 8.93
C ALA A 334 -9.54 -12.50 9.96
N LEU A 335 -8.58 -13.19 10.59
CA LEU A 335 -7.65 -12.57 11.52
C LEU A 335 -6.77 -11.50 10.83
N ALA A 336 -6.29 -11.79 9.62
CA ALA A 336 -5.52 -10.82 8.83
C ALA A 336 -6.36 -9.59 8.44
N ALA A 337 -7.63 -9.77 8.05
CA ALA A 337 -8.54 -8.67 7.72
C ALA A 337 -8.79 -7.76 8.93
N VAL A 338 -9.04 -8.34 10.10
CA VAL A 338 -9.21 -7.58 11.36
C VAL A 338 -7.91 -6.87 11.74
N ALA A 339 -6.77 -7.57 11.67
CA ALA A 339 -5.47 -6.97 11.97
C ALA A 339 -5.15 -5.79 11.03
N GLY A 340 -5.44 -5.92 9.74
CA GLY A 340 -5.28 -4.83 8.76
C GLY A 340 -6.16 -3.62 9.06
N LEU A 341 -7.42 -3.85 9.42
CA LEU A 341 -8.35 -2.77 9.82
C LEU A 341 -7.85 -2.01 11.06
N VAL A 342 -7.33 -2.73 12.05
CA VAL A 342 -6.80 -2.13 13.29
C VAL A 342 -5.46 -1.41 13.05
N ALA A 343 -4.57 -1.99 12.25
CA ALA A 343 -3.25 -1.43 11.97
C ALA A 343 -3.29 -0.27 10.96
N GLY A 344 -4.29 -0.24 10.06
CA GLY A 344 -4.39 0.71 8.97
C GLY A 344 -4.26 2.18 9.38
N PRO A 345 -5.03 2.68 10.36
CA PRO A 345 -4.92 4.07 10.82
C PRO A 345 -3.52 4.43 11.35
N GLY A 346 -2.88 3.49 12.05
CA GLY A 346 -1.50 3.67 12.54
C GLY A 346 -0.50 3.76 11.39
N GLN A 347 -0.62 2.90 10.39
CA GLN A 347 0.20 2.94 9.17
C GLN A 347 -0.01 4.23 8.39
N ALA A 348 -1.26 4.67 8.21
CA ALA A 348 -1.60 5.94 7.57
C ALA A 348 -0.99 7.13 8.32
N PHE A 349 -1.01 7.11 9.65
CA PHE A 349 -0.40 8.15 10.47
C PHE A 349 1.13 8.20 10.29
N VAL A 350 1.82 7.06 10.36
CA VAL A 350 3.27 6.95 10.12
C VAL A 350 3.61 7.46 8.72
N SER A 351 2.88 7.02 7.71
CA SER A 351 3.08 7.43 6.32
C SER A 351 3.01 8.95 6.16
N ARG A 352 1.97 9.61 6.71
CA ARG A 352 1.86 11.07 6.65
C ARG A 352 3.03 11.81 7.28
N ARG A 353 3.69 11.25 8.31
CA ARG A 353 4.88 11.86 8.91
C ARG A 353 6.09 11.76 7.99
N ILE A 354 6.26 10.62 7.36
CA ILE A 354 7.30 10.37 6.36
C ILE A 354 7.11 11.30 5.17
N GLU A 355 5.89 11.40 4.64
CA GLU A 355 5.52 12.29 3.54
C GLU A 355 5.83 13.78 3.85
N ALA A 356 5.49 14.23 5.06
CA ALA A 356 5.78 15.60 5.47
C ALA A 356 7.31 15.88 5.54
N ARG A 357 8.14 14.87 5.80
CA ARG A 357 9.59 14.97 5.72
C ARG A 357 10.06 15.09 4.26
N ALA A 358 9.53 14.25 3.37
CA ALA A 358 9.85 14.29 1.94
C ALA A 358 9.43 15.62 1.30
N ASP A 359 8.26 16.18 1.68
CA ASP A 359 7.84 17.52 1.25
C ASP A 359 8.84 18.60 1.65
N GLN A 360 9.30 18.56 2.90
CA GLN A 360 10.27 19.53 3.38
C GLN A 360 11.65 19.33 2.71
N HIS A 361 11.99 18.08 2.38
CA HIS A 361 13.19 17.80 1.61
C HIS A 361 13.11 18.43 0.22
N ALA A 362 11.98 18.23 -0.48
CA ALA A 362 11.75 18.86 -1.79
C ALA A 362 11.88 20.39 -1.75
N LEU A 363 11.23 21.03 -0.77
CA LEU A 363 11.31 22.48 -0.58
C LEU A 363 12.75 22.97 -0.36
N ARG A 364 13.55 22.24 0.41
CA ARG A 364 14.96 22.61 0.64
C ARG A 364 15.85 22.37 -0.57
N LEU A 365 15.63 21.27 -1.29
CA LEU A 365 16.44 20.88 -2.44
C LEU A 365 16.22 21.80 -3.64
N THR A 366 14.96 22.20 -3.86
CA THR A 366 14.59 23.09 -4.98
C THR A 366 14.71 24.58 -4.61
N GLY A 367 14.49 24.95 -3.34
CA GLY A 367 14.39 26.33 -2.91
C GLY A 367 13.19 27.08 -3.48
N ASP A 368 12.24 26.38 -4.10
CA ASP A 368 11.10 26.96 -4.81
C ASP A 368 9.75 26.49 -4.24
N PRO A 369 9.27 27.14 -3.17
CA PRO A 369 7.98 26.83 -2.58
C PRO A 369 6.79 27.19 -3.47
N GLN A 370 6.95 28.09 -4.44
CA GLN A 370 5.89 28.49 -5.35
C GLN A 370 5.60 27.38 -6.37
N THR A 371 6.63 26.84 -6.99
CA THR A 371 6.50 25.68 -7.89
C THR A 371 5.99 24.46 -7.14
N PHE A 372 6.45 24.22 -5.90
CA PHE A 372 5.92 23.13 -5.07
C PHE A 372 4.42 23.31 -4.82
N GLU A 373 3.96 24.52 -4.46
CA GLU A 373 2.53 24.80 -4.26
C GLU A 373 1.73 24.60 -5.56
N ALA A 374 2.22 25.10 -6.70
CA ALA A 374 1.58 24.92 -8.01
C ALA A 374 1.44 23.43 -8.36
N MET A 375 2.48 22.65 -8.12
CA MET A 375 2.48 21.21 -8.36
C MET A 375 1.49 20.47 -7.45
N GLN A 376 1.43 20.78 -6.15
CA GLN A 376 0.44 20.18 -5.26
C GLN A 376 -0.99 20.49 -5.69
N ARG A 377 -1.24 21.70 -6.14
CA ARG A 377 -2.54 22.10 -6.71
C ARG A 377 -2.86 21.29 -7.96
N ARG A 378 -1.91 21.14 -8.89
CA ARG A 378 -2.07 20.34 -10.11
C ARG A 378 -2.37 18.88 -9.81
N LEU A 379 -1.58 18.25 -8.93
CA LEU A 379 -1.82 16.88 -8.45
C LEU A 379 -3.23 16.71 -7.91
N GLY A 380 -3.66 17.64 -7.06
CA GLY A 380 -5.01 17.63 -6.49
C GLY A 380 -6.10 17.75 -7.55
N THR A 381 -5.92 18.66 -8.51
CA THR A 381 -6.93 18.95 -9.55
C THR A 381 -7.02 17.84 -10.58
N VAL A 382 -5.88 17.40 -11.15
CA VAL A 382 -5.83 16.37 -12.21
C VAL A 382 -6.30 15.01 -11.66
N ASN A 383 -5.86 14.66 -10.44
CA ASN A 383 -6.22 13.39 -9.80
C ASN A 383 -7.57 13.43 -9.08
N LEU A 384 -8.33 14.53 -9.17
CA LEU A 384 -9.61 14.74 -8.48
C LEU A 384 -9.55 14.39 -6.97
N SER A 385 -8.46 14.81 -6.33
CA SER A 385 -8.30 14.66 -4.89
C SER A 385 -9.07 15.75 -4.16
N ASP A 386 -9.87 15.39 -3.13
CA ASP A 386 -10.47 16.39 -2.24
C ASP A 386 -9.33 17.12 -1.52
N PRO A 387 -9.18 18.44 -1.70
CA PRO A 387 -8.05 19.17 -1.12
C PRO A 387 -8.10 19.21 0.41
N ASP A 388 -9.29 19.07 1.01
CA ASP A 388 -9.54 19.08 2.44
C ASP A 388 -10.59 18.01 2.82
N PRO A 389 -10.19 16.71 2.84
CA PRO A 389 -11.11 15.61 3.08
C PRO A 389 -11.66 15.62 4.51
N PRO A 390 -12.83 14.97 4.77
CA PRO A 390 -13.38 14.82 6.10
C PRO A 390 -12.36 14.23 7.09
N ALA A 391 -12.28 14.80 8.30
CA ALA A 391 -11.25 14.44 9.28
C ALA A 391 -11.19 12.94 9.60
N TRP A 392 -12.34 12.27 9.72
CA TRP A 392 -12.37 10.83 10.00
C TRP A 392 -11.79 10.00 8.84
N GLU A 393 -12.12 10.38 7.59
CA GLU A 393 -11.60 9.71 6.38
C GLU A 393 -10.08 9.92 6.27
N PHE A 394 -9.64 11.16 6.51
CA PHE A 394 -8.23 11.51 6.53
C PHE A 394 -7.47 10.72 7.60
N LEU A 395 -7.98 10.63 8.83
CA LEU A 395 -7.33 9.91 9.92
C LEU A 395 -7.24 8.41 9.66
N MET A 396 -8.30 7.82 9.10
CA MET A 396 -8.40 6.38 8.90
C MET A 396 -7.63 5.88 7.67
N PHE A 397 -7.63 6.65 6.56
CA PHE A 397 -7.23 6.10 5.27
C PHE A 397 -6.19 6.92 4.49
N ALA A 398 -5.96 8.20 4.82
CA ALA A 398 -5.03 9.01 4.06
C ALA A 398 -3.57 8.69 4.42
N SER A 399 -2.82 8.17 3.46
CA SER A 399 -1.38 7.92 3.60
C SER A 399 -0.52 9.18 3.40
N HIS A 400 -1.06 10.23 2.80
CA HIS A 400 -0.40 11.50 2.54
C HIS A 400 -1.08 12.65 3.29
N PRO A 401 -0.36 13.73 3.63
CA PRO A 401 -0.99 14.97 4.04
C PRO A 401 -1.95 15.48 2.96
N SER A 402 -3.01 16.19 3.36
CA SER A 402 -3.96 16.73 2.38
C SER A 402 -3.30 17.82 1.52
N THR A 403 -3.87 18.07 0.33
CA THR A 403 -3.35 19.11 -0.58
C THR A 403 -3.20 20.47 0.12
N VAL A 404 -4.20 20.87 0.93
CA VAL A 404 -4.12 22.14 1.67
C VAL A 404 -3.03 22.13 2.74
N GLN A 405 -2.78 20.98 3.38
CA GLN A 405 -1.68 20.86 4.36
C GLN A 405 -0.31 21.00 3.71
N ARG A 406 -0.11 20.37 2.55
CA ARG A 406 1.16 20.43 1.80
C ARG A 406 1.43 21.86 1.28
N MET A 407 0.42 22.51 0.70
CA MET A 407 0.53 23.89 0.21
C MET A 407 0.74 24.88 1.36
N ALA A 408 0.02 24.74 2.48
CA ALA A 408 0.22 25.57 3.66
C ALA A 408 1.64 25.41 4.25
N ALA A 409 2.19 24.20 4.24
CA ALA A 409 3.56 23.94 4.67
C ALA A 409 4.59 24.63 3.73
N ALA A 410 4.35 24.65 2.42
CA ALA A 410 5.19 25.38 1.47
C ALA A 410 5.19 26.89 1.74
N ARG A 411 4.04 27.47 2.06
CA ARG A 411 3.92 28.90 2.44
C ARG A 411 4.63 29.22 3.76
N ALA A 412 4.50 28.34 4.75
CA ALA A 412 5.21 28.47 6.00
C ALA A 412 6.73 28.44 5.78
N TYR A 413 7.20 27.52 4.92
CA TYR A 413 8.60 27.47 4.52
C TYR A 413 9.07 28.78 3.83
N ALA A 414 8.27 29.36 2.93
CA ALA A 414 8.56 30.64 2.25
C ALA A 414 8.66 31.81 3.24
N ARG A 415 7.92 31.76 4.37
CA ARG A 415 8.01 32.76 5.45
C ARG A 415 9.19 32.52 6.42
N GLY A 416 9.99 31.48 6.20
CA GLY A 416 11.08 31.10 7.10
C GLY A 416 10.63 30.38 8.39
N GLU A 417 9.38 29.96 8.45
CA GLU A 417 8.82 29.15 9.55
C GLU A 417 9.27 27.70 9.38
N ARG A 418 9.86 27.07 10.41
CA ARG A 418 10.43 25.72 10.35
C ARG A 418 9.45 24.65 10.84
#